data_80b40ad0bb2a8ac25b5fed52e46c2a5b
#
_entry.id   80b40ad0bb2a8ac25b5fed52e46c2a5b
#
_cell.length_a   1.000
_cell.length_b   1.000
_cell.length_c   1.000
_cell.angle_alpha   90.00
_cell.angle_beta   90.00
_cell.angle_gamma   90.00
#
_symmetry.space_group_name_H-M   'P 1'
#
loop_
_entity.id
_entity.type
_entity.pdbx_description
1 polymer ?
#
loop_
_entity_poly.entity_id
_entity_poly.type
_entity_poly.pdbx_seq_one_letter_code
_entity_poly.pdbx_strand_id
1 'polypeptide(L)'
;MADSQEQIRRQNPDQTVPFSAEPRSQDSNTPSKHKLPNFLLSAKLKYVKLGYHYLVSNAMYLLLLPLLGISSAHLSTLTARDVAQLWDQLRFNLVTVVLCSTLMVFLVTLYFMTRPRKVYLVDFACYKPDPAQICTRETFMEQSELTNAFTKENLTFQRRILERSGLGQQTYVPDAVLQVPPNQCMAEARAEAEAVMFGAVDQLLAKTGVRAKDIGILIVNSSMFNPTPSLSSMIVNHYKLRGNVRSYNLGGMGCSAGVISIDLAKQLLQVQSNSYALVVSIENITLNWYFGNDRSMLISNCLFRMGGAAILLSNRPSDRRRSKYQLIHTVRTHKASDDKSYGCVFQREDEKKKIGVSLSKDLMVVAGEALKTNITTLGPLVLPMSEQLLFFTTTVARKVFKMKIRPYIPDFKLAFEHFCIHAGGRAVLDEIEKNLELTDWHMEPSRMTLYRFGNTSSSSLWYELAYSEAKRRIRKGDRTWQIAFGSGFKCNSVVWRALTTVDPAKEKNPWMDEIHEFPVLVPKAVSIGSTAK
;
A
#
# COMPACT_ATOMS: atom_id res chain seq x y z
N MET A 1 -52.06 -35.34 10.86
CA MET A 1 -51.16 -36.17 10.09
C MET A 1 -49.74 -35.66 10.35
N ALA A 2 -49.31 -35.98 11.53
CA ALA A 2 -47.95 -36.00 11.98
C ALA A 2 -47.45 -37.42 11.67
N ASP A 3 -46.17 -37.62 11.61
CA ASP A 3 -45.38 -38.77 11.26
C ASP A 3 -44.86 -38.80 9.82
N SER A 4 -43.70 -38.21 9.66
CA SER A 4 -42.67 -38.60 8.67
C SER A 4 -41.42 -37.64 8.66
N GLN A 5 -41.07 -37.00 9.76
CA GLN A 5 -39.83 -36.17 9.84
C GLN A 5 -38.94 -36.47 11.06
N GLU A 6 -38.92 -37.68 11.55
CA GLU A 6 -38.09 -38.05 12.71
C GLU A 6 -37.17 -39.24 12.52
N GLN A 7 -36.61 -39.43 11.34
CA GLN A 7 -35.62 -40.52 11.09
C GLN A 7 -34.39 -40.18 10.28
N ILE A 8 -33.95 -38.89 10.21
CA ILE A 8 -32.59 -38.56 9.71
C ILE A 8 -31.93 -37.58 10.70
N ARG A 9 -31.75 -38.02 11.90
CA ARG A 9 -30.97 -37.30 12.92
C ARG A 9 -30.30 -38.27 13.88
N ARG A 10 -29.42 -39.12 13.39
CA ARG A 10 -28.39 -39.83 14.17
C ARG A 10 -27.37 -40.48 13.23
N GLN A 11 -26.27 -39.77 12.99
CA GLN A 11 -24.91 -40.29 12.75
C GLN A 11 -24.06 -39.12 12.23
N ASN A 12 -23.33 -38.50 13.04
CA ASN A 12 -21.96 -38.42 13.44
C ASN A 12 -21.65 -37.08 14.12
N PRO A 13 -21.20 -37.08 15.36
CA PRO A 13 -20.52 -35.92 15.95
C PRO A 13 -19.00 -36.10 15.79
N ASP A 14 -18.32 -34.95 15.73
CA ASP A 14 -16.91 -34.74 16.03
C ASP A 14 -15.85 -35.42 15.13
N GLN A 15 -15.29 -34.59 14.24
CA GLN A 15 -13.85 -34.60 13.99
C GLN A 15 -13.33 -33.18 13.76
N THR A 16 -12.98 -32.53 14.85
CA THR A 16 -12.04 -31.42 14.85
C THR A 16 -10.65 -31.97 14.53
N VAL A 17 -10.10 -31.59 13.38
CA VAL A 17 -8.71 -31.92 13.02
C VAL A 17 -7.86 -30.70 13.36
N PRO A 18 -6.85 -30.82 14.25
CA PRO A 18 -5.87 -29.75 14.44
C PRO A 18 -4.85 -29.80 13.30
N PHE A 19 -4.66 -28.65 12.67
CA PHE A 19 -3.67 -28.43 11.63
C PHE A 19 -2.27 -28.33 12.25
N SER A 20 -1.54 -29.45 12.25
CA SER A 20 -0.09 -29.48 12.40
C SER A 20 0.48 -30.32 11.27
N ALA A 21 0.98 -29.67 10.23
CA ALA A 21 1.67 -30.33 9.14
C ALA A 21 3.18 -30.23 9.34
N GLU A 22 3.77 -31.27 9.90
CA GLU A 22 5.17 -31.59 9.67
C GLU A 22 5.27 -32.50 8.44
N PRO A 23 6.23 -32.29 7.54
CA PRO A 23 6.43 -33.19 6.40
C PRO A 23 7.17 -34.45 6.85
N ARG A 24 6.51 -35.58 6.72
CA ARG A 24 7.14 -36.93 6.84
C ARG A 24 8.12 -37.12 5.68
N SER A 25 9.37 -37.37 6.04
CA SER A 25 10.41 -37.88 5.18
C SER A 25 10.12 -39.33 4.81
N GLN A 26 10.17 -39.65 3.52
CA GLN A 26 10.28 -41.03 3.05
C GLN A 26 11.75 -41.47 3.08
N ASP A 27 12.03 -42.52 3.82
CA ASP A 27 13.30 -43.25 3.83
C ASP A 27 13.54 -43.89 2.47
N SER A 28 14.64 -43.54 1.84
CA SER A 28 15.31 -44.39 0.85
C SER A 28 16.77 -44.60 1.28
N ASN A 29 17.10 -45.84 1.64
CA ASN A 29 18.42 -46.30 2.01
C ASN A 29 19.44 -46.06 0.89
N THR A 30 20.33 -45.10 1.09
CA THR A 30 21.64 -45.01 0.44
C THR A 30 22.67 -44.58 1.48
N PRO A 31 23.91 -45.16 1.51
CA PRO A 31 24.84 -44.89 2.59
C PRO A 31 25.34 -43.44 2.56
N SER A 32 25.00 -42.69 3.61
CA SER A 32 25.34 -41.29 3.74
C SER A 32 26.83 -41.08 3.97
N LYS A 33 27.48 -40.40 3.07
CA LYS A 33 28.71 -39.67 3.37
C LYS A 33 28.41 -38.67 4.51
N HIS A 34 29.13 -38.76 5.62
CA HIS A 34 29.08 -37.84 6.73
C HIS A 34 29.27 -36.40 6.22
N LYS A 35 28.18 -35.67 6.02
CA LYS A 35 28.23 -34.23 5.86
C LYS A 35 28.35 -33.62 7.26
N LEU A 36 29.41 -32.86 7.47
CA LEU A 36 29.57 -32.03 8.65
C LEU A 36 28.28 -31.18 8.89
N PRO A 37 27.84 -31.03 10.14
CA PRO A 37 26.64 -30.26 10.45
C PRO A 37 26.79 -28.85 9.91
N ASN A 38 25.82 -28.43 9.11
CA ASN A 38 25.82 -27.10 8.49
C ASN A 38 25.42 -26.08 9.56
N PHE A 39 26.42 -25.51 10.25
CA PHE A 39 26.26 -24.51 11.30
C PHE A 39 25.46 -23.27 10.86
N LEU A 40 25.36 -23.02 9.56
CA LEU A 40 24.59 -21.91 8.98
C LEU A 40 23.06 -22.10 9.03
N LEU A 41 22.59 -23.36 9.22
CA LEU A 41 21.17 -23.71 9.29
C LEU A 41 20.65 -23.86 10.73
N SER A 42 21.51 -23.72 11.75
CA SER A 42 21.06 -23.82 13.14
C SER A 42 20.20 -22.61 13.50
N ALA A 43 19.09 -22.84 14.21
CA ALA A 43 18.18 -21.80 14.73
C ALA A 43 18.90 -20.70 15.53
N LYS A 44 20.11 -20.98 15.97
CA LYS A 44 20.99 -20.06 16.72
C LYS A 44 21.46 -18.87 15.89
N LEU A 45 21.59 -18.97 14.57
CA LEU A 45 22.00 -17.85 13.72
C LEU A 45 20.95 -16.74 13.67
N LYS A 46 19.67 -17.11 13.70
CA LYS A 46 18.55 -16.16 13.78
C LYS A 46 18.60 -15.34 15.08
N TYR A 47 18.90 -15.98 16.21
CA TYR A 47 19.01 -15.31 17.49
C TYR A 47 20.28 -14.44 17.60
N VAL A 48 21.39 -14.86 16.99
CA VAL A 48 22.62 -14.06 16.91
C VAL A 48 22.37 -12.80 16.06
N LYS A 49 21.70 -12.94 14.91
CA LYS A 49 21.32 -11.79 14.05
C LYS A 49 20.36 -10.85 14.80
N LEU A 50 19.40 -11.40 15.54
CA LEU A 50 18.44 -10.62 16.34
C LEU A 50 19.15 -9.90 17.50
N GLY A 51 20.06 -10.58 18.22
CA GLY A 51 20.86 -10.00 19.30
C GLY A 51 21.78 -8.87 18.82
N TYR A 52 22.49 -9.10 17.72
CA TYR A 52 23.32 -8.08 17.07
C TYR A 52 22.48 -6.87 16.62
N HIS A 53 21.34 -7.12 16.03
CA HIS A 53 20.39 -6.10 15.63
C HIS A 53 19.92 -5.26 16.82
N TYR A 54 19.52 -5.92 17.93
CA TYR A 54 19.09 -5.25 19.14
C TYR A 54 20.23 -4.39 19.73
N LEU A 55 21.45 -4.92 19.79
CA LEU A 55 22.62 -4.26 20.33
C LEU A 55 22.99 -3.00 19.52
N VAL A 56 23.04 -3.10 18.19
CA VAL A 56 23.34 -1.97 17.32
C VAL A 56 22.23 -0.93 17.32
N SER A 57 20.97 -1.36 17.29
CA SER A 57 19.82 -0.44 17.29
C SER A 57 19.66 0.32 18.62
N ASN A 58 20.13 -0.25 19.71
CA ASN A 58 20.08 0.38 21.04
C ASN A 58 21.45 0.88 21.53
N ALA A 59 22.48 0.87 20.68
CA ALA A 59 23.85 1.25 21.07
C ALA A 59 23.91 2.65 21.71
N MET A 60 23.12 3.61 21.21
CA MET A 60 23.04 4.95 21.78
C MET A 60 22.52 4.95 23.24
N TYR A 61 21.49 4.13 23.53
CA TYR A 61 20.97 3.99 24.91
C TYR A 61 21.97 3.26 25.82
N LEU A 62 22.65 2.22 25.29
CA LEU A 62 23.66 1.46 26.02
C LEU A 62 24.88 2.31 26.38
N LEU A 63 25.21 3.33 25.58
CA LEU A 63 26.28 4.28 25.85
C LEU A 63 25.80 5.42 26.75
N LEU A 64 24.60 5.94 26.56
CA LEU A 64 24.07 7.07 27.34
C LEU A 64 23.71 6.68 28.77
N LEU A 65 23.21 5.46 29.02
CA LEU A 65 22.84 5.03 30.38
C LEU A 65 24.04 4.98 31.35
N PRO A 66 25.20 4.38 31.01
CA PRO A 66 26.39 4.46 31.84
C PRO A 66 26.90 5.90 32.03
N LEU A 67 26.88 6.72 30.97
CA LEU A 67 27.29 8.12 31.03
C LEU A 67 26.41 8.93 31.97
N LEU A 68 25.08 8.73 31.90
CA LEU A 68 24.13 9.33 32.85
C LEU A 68 24.34 8.82 34.27
N GLY A 69 24.63 7.53 34.42
CA GLY A 69 24.96 6.94 35.73
C GLY A 69 26.21 7.56 36.34
N ILE A 70 27.29 7.70 35.57
CA ILE A 70 28.54 8.34 35.99
C ILE A 70 28.31 9.82 36.32
N SER A 71 27.57 10.54 35.45
CA SER A 71 27.23 11.95 35.67
C SER A 71 26.37 12.13 36.93
N SER A 72 25.40 11.24 37.15
CA SER A 72 24.54 11.25 38.34
C SER A 72 25.33 10.93 39.61
N ALA A 73 26.25 9.95 39.55
CA ALA A 73 27.16 9.64 40.68
C ALA A 73 28.08 10.82 40.97
N HIS A 74 28.58 11.50 39.93
CA HIS A 74 29.42 12.70 40.13
C HIS A 74 28.62 13.86 40.72
N LEU A 75 27.37 14.08 40.27
CA LEU A 75 26.47 15.07 40.85
C LEU A 75 26.13 14.77 42.33
N SER A 76 25.98 13.50 42.69
CA SER A 76 25.68 13.10 44.07
C SER A 76 26.87 13.27 45.05
N THR A 77 28.10 13.42 44.53
CA THR A 77 29.30 13.70 45.34
C THR A 77 29.54 15.19 45.56
N LEU A 78 28.81 16.07 44.87
CA LEU A 78 28.89 17.51 45.04
C LEU A 78 28.35 17.90 46.43
N THR A 79 29.20 18.56 47.22
CA THR A 79 28.77 19.11 48.51
C THR A 79 28.02 20.43 48.31
N ALA A 80 27.24 20.84 49.34
CA ALA A 80 26.56 22.13 49.33
C ALA A 80 27.50 23.33 49.09
N ARG A 81 28.78 23.18 49.49
CA ARG A 81 29.81 24.19 49.23
C ARG A 81 30.23 24.24 47.77
N ASP A 82 30.36 23.09 47.09
CA ASP A 82 30.75 23.02 45.70
C ASP A 82 29.62 23.61 44.82
N VAL A 83 28.37 23.35 45.19
CA VAL A 83 27.18 23.94 44.50
C VAL A 83 27.14 25.45 44.74
N ALA A 84 27.46 25.93 45.95
CA ALA A 84 27.52 27.37 46.24
C ALA A 84 28.65 28.06 45.47
N GLN A 85 29.84 27.42 45.37
CA GLN A 85 30.94 27.95 44.55
C GLN A 85 30.61 27.99 43.04
N LEU A 86 29.99 26.95 42.52
CA LEU A 86 29.49 26.93 41.14
C LEU A 86 28.44 28.03 40.91
N TRP A 87 27.54 28.25 41.87
CA TRP A 87 26.53 29.30 41.81
C TRP A 87 27.16 30.69 41.85
N ASP A 88 28.14 30.93 42.70
CA ASP A 88 28.86 32.18 42.76
C ASP A 88 29.67 32.45 41.49
N GLN A 89 30.33 31.44 40.92
CA GLN A 89 31.00 31.56 39.63
C GLN A 89 30.02 31.89 38.47
N LEU A 90 28.84 31.28 38.46
CA LEU A 90 27.78 31.56 37.51
C LEU A 90 27.17 32.97 37.71
N ARG A 91 26.98 33.40 38.95
CA ARG A 91 26.40 34.69 39.32
C ARG A 91 27.27 35.87 38.90
N PHE A 92 28.60 35.74 38.97
CA PHE A 92 29.54 36.80 38.52
C PHE A 92 29.63 36.90 36.97
N ASN A 93 29.04 35.92 36.23
CA ASN A 93 29.04 35.95 34.78
C ASN A 93 27.63 36.10 34.20
N LEU A 94 26.91 37.12 34.70
CA LEU A 94 25.52 37.41 34.34
C LEU A 94 25.30 37.43 32.80
N VAL A 95 26.26 37.97 32.03
CA VAL A 95 26.21 38.03 30.58
C VAL A 95 26.17 36.60 29.98
N THR A 96 27.00 35.71 30.48
CA THR A 96 27.04 34.31 30.02
C THR A 96 25.73 33.58 30.34
N VAL A 97 25.16 33.78 31.53
CA VAL A 97 23.88 33.18 31.94
C VAL A 97 22.74 33.67 31.05
N VAL A 98 22.69 34.99 30.81
CA VAL A 98 21.67 35.59 29.91
C VAL A 98 21.82 35.09 28.47
N LEU A 99 23.04 35.00 27.94
CA LEU A 99 23.28 34.48 26.60
C LEU A 99 22.89 32.99 26.48
N CYS A 100 23.31 32.16 27.44
CA CYS A 100 22.97 30.72 27.44
C CYS A 100 21.48 30.48 27.59
N SER A 101 20.79 31.21 28.48
CA SER A 101 19.34 31.09 28.64
C SER A 101 18.59 31.56 27.41
N THR A 102 18.98 32.68 26.78
CA THR A 102 18.40 33.19 25.54
C THR A 102 18.59 32.19 24.39
N LEU A 103 19.80 31.64 24.24
CA LEU A 103 20.09 30.63 23.24
C LEU A 103 19.26 29.35 23.48
N MET A 104 19.14 28.92 24.72
CA MET A 104 18.32 27.77 25.09
C MET A 104 16.85 27.98 24.75
N VAL A 105 16.27 29.13 25.12
CA VAL A 105 14.89 29.50 24.78
C VAL A 105 14.71 29.55 23.26
N PHE A 106 15.67 30.15 22.55
CA PHE A 106 15.64 30.21 21.09
C PHE A 106 15.66 28.81 20.47
N LEU A 107 16.57 27.91 20.89
CA LEU A 107 16.67 26.55 20.38
C LEU A 107 15.41 25.73 20.69
N VAL A 108 14.88 25.85 21.91
CA VAL A 108 13.62 25.20 22.31
C VAL A 108 12.46 25.70 21.47
N THR A 109 12.36 27.02 21.30
CA THR A 109 11.30 27.62 20.46
C THR A 109 11.44 27.16 19.02
N LEU A 110 12.65 27.21 18.46
CA LEU A 110 12.95 26.73 17.11
C LEU A 110 12.56 25.26 16.94
N TYR A 111 12.92 24.39 17.92
CA TYR A 111 12.54 22.97 17.91
C TYR A 111 11.03 22.78 17.86
N PHE A 112 10.27 23.48 18.72
CA PHE A 112 8.80 23.35 18.72
C PHE A 112 8.14 23.94 17.48
N MET A 113 8.68 25.03 16.91
CA MET A 113 8.17 25.65 15.70
C MET A 113 8.47 24.83 14.43
N THR A 114 9.64 24.19 14.38
CA THR A 114 10.07 23.41 13.21
C THR A 114 9.58 21.96 13.23
N ARG A 115 9.09 21.49 14.39
CA ARG A 115 8.62 20.11 14.55
C ARG A 115 7.41 19.85 13.65
N PRO A 116 7.49 18.89 12.69
CA PRO A 116 6.38 18.60 11.80
C PRO A 116 5.17 18.05 12.57
N ARG A 117 3.98 18.52 12.20
CA ARG A 117 2.73 18.05 12.78
C ARG A 117 2.51 16.60 12.42
N LYS A 118 2.12 15.79 13.40
CA LYS A 118 1.77 14.39 13.16
C LYS A 118 0.49 14.31 12.35
N VAL A 119 0.48 13.43 11.36
CA VAL A 119 -0.69 13.15 10.54
C VAL A 119 -1.19 11.75 10.89
N TYR A 120 -2.47 11.65 11.16
CA TYR A 120 -3.15 10.43 11.54
C TYR A 120 -4.11 10.01 10.44
N LEU A 121 -4.13 8.73 10.11
CA LEU A 121 -5.19 8.10 9.34
C LEU A 121 -6.29 7.74 10.33
N VAL A 122 -7.38 8.48 10.28
CA VAL A 122 -8.54 8.23 11.16
C VAL A 122 -9.18 6.91 10.80
N ASP A 123 -9.60 6.79 9.54
CA ASP A 123 -10.11 5.55 8.94
C ASP A 123 -10.11 5.66 7.41
N PHE A 124 -10.45 4.57 6.75
CA PHE A 124 -10.66 4.51 5.30
C PHE A 124 -11.82 3.57 4.97
N ALA A 125 -12.37 3.71 3.78
CA ALA A 125 -13.41 2.84 3.24
C ALA A 125 -13.13 2.53 1.77
N CYS A 126 -13.36 1.29 1.37
CA CYS A 126 -13.24 0.83 0.00
C CYS A 126 -14.62 0.50 -0.55
N TYR A 127 -14.94 1.02 -1.71
CA TYR A 127 -16.20 0.75 -2.38
C TYR A 127 -16.25 -0.71 -2.87
N LYS A 128 -17.32 -1.41 -2.55
CA LYS A 128 -17.64 -2.74 -3.10
C LYS A 128 -18.81 -2.56 -4.07
N PRO A 129 -18.59 -2.73 -5.38
CA PRO A 129 -19.65 -2.61 -6.38
C PRO A 129 -20.78 -3.63 -6.17
N ASP A 130 -21.91 -3.39 -6.81
CA ASP A 130 -23.07 -4.28 -6.76
C ASP A 130 -22.71 -5.67 -7.32
N PRO A 131 -23.19 -6.77 -6.72
CA PRO A 131 -23.01 -8.12 -7.25
C PRO A 131 -23.47 -8.29 -8.70
N ALA A 132 -24.44 -7.50 -9.17
CA ALA A 132 -24.87 -7.50 -10.56
C ALA A 132 -23.76 -7.09 -11.54
N GLN A 133 -22.76 -6.33 -11.08
CA GLN A 133 -21.61 -5.86 -11.86
C GLN A 133 -20.42 -6.85 -11.85
N ILE A 134 -20.62 -8.06 -11.31
CA ILE A 134 -19.60 -9.10 -11.34
C ILE A 134 -19.39 -9.53 -12.79
N CYS A 135 -18.13 -9.48 -13.21
CA CYS A 135 -17.69 -9.93 -14.52
C CYS A 135 -16.75 -11.13 -14.36
N THR A 136 -17.25 -12.32 -14.67
CA THR A 136 -16.41 -13.51 -14.74
C THR A 136 -15.47 -13.44 -15.95
N ARG A 137 -14.47 -14.29 -16.01
CA ARG A 137 -13.59 -14.36 -17.19
C ARG A 137 -14.37 -14.83 -18.44
N GLU A 138 -15.32 -15.70 -18.25
CA GLU A 138 -16.23 -16.21 -19.29
C GLU A 138 -17.11 -15.08 -19.81
N THR A 139 -17.79 -14.35 -18.91
CA THR A 139 -18.59 -13.15 -19.26
C THR A 139 -17.77 -12.10 -20.00
N PHE A 140 -16.53 -11.84 -19.54
CA PHE A 140 -15.63 -10.92 -20.23
C PHE A 140 -15.37 -11.34 -21.68
N MET A 141 -15.08 -12.62 -21.90
CA MET A 141 -14.79 -13.13 -23.25
C MET A 141 -16.03 -13.14 -24.14
N GLU A 142 -17.17 -13.58 -23.61
CA GLU A 142 -18.44 -13.57 -24.32
C GLU A 142 -18.84 -12.17 -24.76
N GLN A 143 -18.78 -11.19 -23.85
CA GLN A 143 -19.07 -9.79 -24.18
C GLN A 143 -18.07 -9.24 -25.21
N SER A 144 -16.78 -9.56 -25.07
CA SER A 144 -15.77 -9.15 -26.05
C SER A 144 -16.06 -9.70 -27.46
N GLU A 145 -16.54 -10.93 -27.56
CA GLU A 145 -16.94 -11.56 -28.83
C GLU A 145 -18.20 -10.88 -29.42
N LEU A 146 -19.22 -10.66 -28.58
CA LEU A 146 -20.50 -10.05 -29.02
C LEU A 146 -20.36 -8.61 -29.52
N THR A 147 -19.37 -7.85 -29.05
CA THR A 147 -19.13 -6.48 -29.54
C THR A 147 -18.67 -6.42 -30.99
N ASN A 148 -18.17 -7.52 -31.56
CA ASN A 148 -17.56 -7.58 -32.90
C ASN A 148 -16.44 -6.53 -33.14
N ALA A 149 -15.86 -5.96 -32.06
CA ALA A 149 -14.83 -4.94 -32.17
C ALA A 149 -13.44 -5.51 -32.37
N PHE A 150 -13.21 -6.77 -31.95
CA PHE A 150 -11.91 -7.41 -31.90
C PHE A 150 -11.73 -8.48 -32.98
N THR A 151 -10.49 -8.60 -33.48
CA THR A 151 -10.14 -9.71 -34.37
C THR A 151 -10.04 -11.03 -33.59
N LYS A 152 -10.17 -12.16 -34.28
CA LYS A 152 -10.07 -13.51 -33.67
C LYS A 152 -8.70 -13.71 -32.96
N GLU A 153 -7.62 -13.19 -33.54
CA GLU A 153 -6.28 -13.25 -32.98
C GLU A 153 -6.20 -12.43 -31.67
N ASN A 154 -6.89 -11.30 -31.60
CA ASN A 154 -6.91 -10.44 -30.42
C ASN A 154 -7.84 -10.97 -29.33
N LEU A 155 -8.94 -11.61 -29.68
CA LEU A 155 -9.75 -12.37 -28.71
C LEU A 155 -8.93 -13.52 -28.09
N THR A 156 -8.17 -14.26 -28.92
CA THR A 156 -7.27 -15.29 -28.43
C THR A 156 -6.17 -14.70 -27.53
N PHE A 157 -5.65 -13.53 -27.87
CA PHE A 157 -4.67 -12.81 -27.06
C PHE A 157 -5.26 -12.41 -25.69
N GLN A 158 -6.45 -11.77 -25.67
CA GLN A 158 -7.13 -11.38 -24.43
C GLN A 158 -7.40 -12.59 -23.55
N ARG A 159 -7.88 -13.71 -24.11
CA ARG A 159 -8.09 -14.97 -23.40
C ARG A 159 -6.80 -15.43 -22.68
N ARG A 160 -5.67 -15.47 -23.39
CA ARG A 160 -4.37 -15.86 -22.82
C ARG A 160 -3.89 -14.92 -21.69
N ILE A 161 -4.17 -13.62 -21.81
CA ILE A 161 -3.83 -12.65 -20.77
C ILE A 161 -4.70 -12.91 -19.54
N LEU A 162 -6.01 -13.06 -19.69
CA LEU A 162 -6.95 -13.35 -18.59
C LEU A 162 -6.60 -14.65 -17.86
N GLU A 163 -6.27 -15.71 -18.58
CA GLU A 163 -5.88 -17.00 -18.01
C GLU A 163 -4.66 -16.90 -17.09
N ARG A 164 -3.77 -15.92 -17.33
CA ARG A 164 -2.51 -15.71 -16.59
C ARG A 164 -2.54 -14.47 -15.69
N SER A 165 -3.61 -13.72 -15.71
CA SER A 165 -3.72 -12.42 -15.02
C SER A 165 -3.64 -12.52 -13.50
N GLY A 166 -4.07 -13.64 -12.93
CA GLY A 166 -4.26 -13.80 -11.50
C GLY A 166 -5.61 -13.29 -10.99
N LEU A 167 -6.48 -12.78 -11.86
CA LEU A 167 -7.84 -12.36 -11.52
C LEU A 167 -8.73 -13.59 -11.26
N GLY A 168 -9.64 -13.46 -10.31
CA GLY A 168 -10.69 -14.45 -10.02
C GLY A 168 -11.94 -14.26 -10.89
N GLN A 169 -13.03 -14.86 -10.45
CA GLN A 169 -14.32 -14.84 -11.14
C GLN A 169 -15.27 -13.75 -10.63
N GLN A 170 -14.92 -13.04 -9.57
CA GLN A 170 -15.81 -12.07 -8.92
C GLN A 170 -15.26 -10.64 -8.98
N THR A 171 -14.61 -10.29 -10.09
CA THR A 171 -14.16 -8.90 -10.33
C THR A 171 -15.29 -8.06 -10.92
N TYR A 172 -15.20 -6.74 -10.79
CA TYR A 172 -16.31 -5.84 -11.16
C TYR A 172 -15.97 -4.99 -12.38
N VAL A 173 -16.92 -4.86 -13.29
CA VAL A 173 -16.85 -4.00 -14.49
C VAL A 173 -18.15 -3.21 -14.61
N PRO A 174 -18.13 -1.92 -15.01
CA PRO A 174 -19.34 -1.13 -15.18
C PRO A 174 -20.31 -1.72 -16.23
N ASP A 175 -21.61 -1.62 -15.97
CA ASP A 175 -22.66 -2.11 -16.86
C ASP A 175 -22.58 -1.51 -18.26
N ALA A 176 -22.21 -0.23 -18.35
CA ALA A 176 -22.03 0.50 -19.61
C ALA A 176 -21.01 -0.15 -20.57
N VAL A 177 -20.07 -0.94 -20.03
CA VAL A 177 -19.06 -1.67 -20.81
C VAL A 177 -19.53 -3.09 -21.13
N LEU A 178 -20.30 -3.70 -20.21
CA LEU A 178 -20.76 -5.09 -20.36
C LEU A 178 -22.00 -5.22 -21.24
N GLN A 179 -22.78 -4.16 -21.41
CA GLN A 179 -23.94 -4.20 -22.31
C GLN A 179 -23.52 -4.27 -23.80
N VAL A 180 -24.38 -4.81 -24.66
CA VAL A 180 -24.14 -4.89 -26.08
C VAL A 180 -25.29 -4.19 -26.83
N PRO A 181 -25.01 -3.11 -27.60
CA PRO A 181 -23.72 -2.46 -27.81
C PRO A 181 -23.23 -1.71 -26.57
N PRO A 182 -21.90 -1.59 -26.35
CA PRO A 182 -21.35 -0.83 -25.22
C PRO A 182 -21.74 0.66 -25.27
N ASN A 183 -22.07 1.23 -24.12
CA ASN A 183 -22.45 2.64 -23.99
C ASN A 183 -21.34 3.48 -23.34
N GLN A 184 -20.28 3.78 -24.09
CA GLN A 184 -19.17 4.62 -23.62
C GLN A 184 -19.51 6.10 -23.78
N CYS A 185 -20.29 6.65 -22.87
CA CYS A 185 -20.62 8.08 -22.90
C CYS A 185 -20.26 8.79 -21.58
N MET A 186 -20.23 10.13 -21.63
CA MET A 186 -19.92 10.95 -20.45
C MET A 186 -20.93 10.78 -19.32
N ALA A 187 -22.19 10.48 -19.61
CA ALA A 187 -23.21 10.28 -18.60
C ALA A 187 -22.92 9.01 -17.78
N GLU A 188 -22.66 7.89 -18.47
CA GLU A 188 -22.31 6.63 -17.82
C GLU A 188 -21.00 6.70 -17.03
N ALA A 189 -19.98 7.38 -17.59
CA ALA A 189 -18.72 7.58 -16.89
C ALA A 189 -18.87 8.42 -15.62
N ARG A 190 -19.78 9.44 -15.65
CA ARG A 190 -20.11 10.20 -14.45
C ARG A 190 -20.88 9.36 -13.44
N ALA A 191 -21.83 8.55 -13.89
CA ALA A 191 -22.60 7.66 -13.04
C ALA A 191 -21.70 6.64 -12.34
N GLU A 192 -20.73 6.03 -13.06
CA GLU A 192 -19.69 5.18 -12.48
C GLU A 192 -18.88 5.92 -11.42
N ALA A 193 -18.38 7.11 -11.77
CA ALA A 193 -17.56 7.91 -10.84
C ALA A 193 -18.35 8.32 -9.58
N GLU A 194 -19.63 8.71 -9.74
CA GLU A 194 -20.52 9.05 -8.61
C GLU A 194 -20.75 7.86 -7.70
N ALA A 195 -21.12 6.71 -8.26
CA ALA A 195 -21.36 5.50 -7.49
C ALA A 195 -20.14 5.10 -6.66
N VAL A 196 -18.95 5.11 -7.27
CA VAL A 196 -17.70 4.73 -6.61
C VAL A 196 -17.28 5.75 -5.55
N MET A 197 -17.27 7.04 -5.90
CA MET A 197 -16.84 8.10 -4.99
C MET A 197 -17.80 8.26 -3.81
N PHE A 198 -19.09 8.38 -4.10
CA PHE A 198 -20.08 8.61 -3.04
C PHE A 198 -20.24 7.38 -2.16
N GLY A 199 -20.27 6.18 -2.73
CA GLY A 199 -20.33 4.95 -1.96
C GLY A 199 -19.13 4.77 -1.00
N ALA A 200 -17.92 5.12 -1.42
CA ALA A 200 -16.75 5.07 -0.54
C ALA A 200 -16.79 6.18 0.54
N VAL A 201 -17.19 7.41 0.18
CA VAL A 201 -17.25 8.54 1.11
C VAL A 201 -18.37 8.35 2.14
N ASP A 202 -19.55 7.88 1.73
CA ASP A 202 -20.67 7.58 2.63
C ASP A 202 -20.28 6.57 3.71
N GLN A 203 -19.65 5.47 3.29
CA GLN A 203 -19.15 4.47 4.23
C GLN A 203 -18.12 5.07 5.19
N LEU A 204 -17.19 5.90 4.69
CA LEU A 204 -16.16 6.53 5.51
C LEU A 204 -16.77 7.50 6.53
N LEU A 205 -17.70 8.35 6.11
CA LEU A 205 -18.37 9.31 7.00
C LEU A 205 -19.22 8.59 8.05
N ALA A 206 -19.90 7.51 7.66
CA ALA A 206 -20.66 6.66 8.60
C ALA A 206 -19.75 5.99 9.64
N LYS A 207 -18.57 5.47 9.22
CA LYS A 207 -17.59 4.84 10.13
C LYS A 207 -16.98 5.83 11.11
N THR A 208 -16.67 7.05 10.64
CA THR A 208 -15.90 8.03 11.42
C THR A 208 -16.76 8.99 12.21
N GLY A 209 -18.03 9.16 11.84
CA GLY A 209 -18.94 10.16 12.41
C GLY A 209 -18.50 11.61 12.12
N VAL A 210 -17.55 11.81 11.19
CA VAL A 210 -17.08 13.15 10.81
C VAL A 210 -18.10 13.79 9.88
N ARG A 211 -18.50 15.02 10.20
CA ARG A 211 -19.42 15.76 9.36
C ARG A 211 -18.71 16.29 8.12
N ALA A 212 -19.35 16.26 6.98
CA ALA A 212 -18.80 16.75 5.71
C ALA A 212 -18.29 18.22 5.84
N LYS A 213 -18.99 19.06 6.60
CA LYS A 213 -18.60 20.47 6.85
C LYS A 213 -17.29 20.63 7.63
N ASP A 214 -16.81 19.58 8.33
CA ASP A 214 -15.56 19.66 9.09
C ASP A 214 -14.33 19.35 8.21
N ILE A 215 -14.54 18.88 6.98
CA ILE A 215 -13.48 18.62 6.01
C ILE A 215 -12.92 19.95 5.50
N GLY A 216 -11.61 20.13 5.66
CA GLY A 216 -10.91 21.36 5.25
C GLY A 216 -10.11 21.21 3.96
N ILE A 217 -9.74 19.98 3.62
CA ILE A 217 -8.93 19.64 2.46
C ILE A 217 -9.61 18.47 1.75
N LEU A 218 -9.79 18.59 0.44
CA LEU A 218 -10.30 17.52 -0.42
C LEU A 218 -9.31 17.28 -1.54
N ILE A 219 -8.88 16.03 -1.71
CA ILE A 219 -8.00 15.61 -2.81
C ILE A 219 -8.65 14.42 -3.49
N VAL A 220 -9.01 14.58 -4.76
CA VAL A 220 -9.53 13.49 -5.58
C VAL A 220 -8.48 13.13 -6.62
N ASN A 221 -8.25 11.86 -6.83
CA ASN A 221 -7.36 11.40 -7.90
C ASN A 221 -8.08 10.40 -8.81
N SER A 222 -7.95 10.65 -10.11
CA SER A 222 -8.28 9.75 -11.20
C SER A 222 -7.35 10.10 -12.36
N SER A 223 -6.67 9.10 -12.90
CA SER A 223 -5.63 9.38 -13.90
C SER A 223 -6.20 9.72 -15.25
N MET A 224 -7.25 9.03 -15.67
CA MET A 224 -7.75 9.04 -17.04
C MET A 224 -9.16 9.64 -17.19
N PHE A 225 -9.76 10.13 -16.10
CA PHE A 225 -11.07 10.77 -16.14
C PHE A 225 -11.07 12.10 -15.41
N ASN A 226 -10.97 13.19 -16.16
CA ASN A 226 -10.87 14.56 -15.65
C ASN A 226 -11.93 15.48 -16.29
N PRO A 227 -13.21 15.26 -15.95
CA PRO A 227 -14.31 16.03 -16.54
C PRO A 227 -14.40 17.45 -16.00
N THR A 228 -15.19 18.29 -16.67
CA THR A 228 -15.63 19.60 -16.19
C THR A 228 -17.15 19.57 -15.97
N PRO A 229 -17.69 19.91 -14.76
CA PRO A 229 -16.96 20.15 -13.49
C PRO A 229 -16.14 18.97 -13.02
N SER A 230 -15.08 19.25 -12.21
CA SER A 230 -14.14 18.24 -11.74
C SER A 230 -14.79 17.25 -10.76
N LEU A 231 -14.18 16.07 -10.60
CA LEU A 231 -14.60 15.08 -9.61
C LEU A 231 -14.63 15.65 -8.18
N SER A 232 -13.66 16.48 -7.84
CA SER A 232 -13.67 17.16 -6.53
C SER A 232 -14.86 18.12 -6.40
N SER A 233 -15.24 18.82 -7.46
CA SER A 233 -16.43 19.69 -7.46
C SER A 233 -17.74 18.89 -7.32
N MET A 234 -17.80 17.66 -7.87
CA MET A 234 -18.94 16.77 -7.69
C MET A 234 -19.11 16.40 -6.20
N ILE A 235 -18.02 16.07 -5.49
CA ILE A 235 -18.05 15.78 -4.06
C ILE A 235 -18.44 17.03 -3.26
N VAL A 236 -17.86 18.19 -3.56
CA VAL A 236 -18.22 19.48 -2.90
C VAL A 236 -19.70 19.75 -3.05
N ASN A 237 -20.24 19.56 -4.24
CA ASN A 237 -21.65 19.79 -4.52
C ASN A 237 -22.54 18.76 -3.81
N HIS A 238 -22.24 17.49 -3.88
CA HIS A 238 -23.06 16.41 -3.30
C HIS A 238 -23.15 16.54 -1.77
N TYR A 239 -22.01 16.66 -1.10
CA TYR A 239 -21.94 16.72 0.37
C TYR A 239 -22.09 18.14 0.95
N LYS A 240 -22.26 19.15 0.10
CA LYS A 240 -22.38 20.56 0.51
C LYS A 240 -21.22 20.97 1.45
N LEU A 241 -20.00 20.68 1.01
CA LEU A 241 -18.80 21.04 1.77
C LEU A 241 -18.75 22.57 1.95
N ARG A 242 -17.98 23.02 2.94
CA ARG A 242 -17.84 24.46 3.22
C ARG A 242 -17.18 25.20 2.06
N GLY A 243 -17.56 26.46 1.81
CA GLY A 243 -17.07 27.24 0.68
C GLY A 243 -15.56 27.54 0.69
N ASN A 244 -14.89 27.40 1.83
CA ASN A 244 -13.44 27.58 1.96
C ASN A 244 -12.64 26.26 1.98
N VAL A 245 -13.24 25.15 1.55
CA VAL A 245 -12.53 23.87 1.38
C VAL A 245 -11.45 23.99 0.33
N ARG A 246 -10.26 23.50 0.62
CA ARG A 246 -9.16 23.45 -0.35
C ARG A 246 -9.31 22.16 -1.16
N SER A 247 -9.80 22.26 -2.40
CA SER A 247 -10.03 21.12 -3.26
C SER A 247 -8.98 21.01 -4.36
N TYR A 248 -8.54 19.77 -4.61
CA TYR A 248 -7.55 19.42 -5.63
C TYR A 248 -8.04 18.23 -6.41
N ASN A 249 -7.75 18.22 -7.71
CA ASN A 249 -8.02 17.08 -8.59
C ASN A 249 -6.70 16.68 -9.24
N LEU A 250 -6.20 15.46 -8.96
CA LEU A 250 -4.95 14.96 -9.49
C LEU A 250 -5.24 14.04 -10.68
N GLY A 251 -4.97 14.55 -11.88
CA GLY A 251 -5.08 13.81 -13.14
C GLY A 251 -3.73 13.35 -13.67
N GLY A 252 -3.71 12.31 -14.50
CA GLY A 252 -2.51 11.86 -15.22
C GLY A 252 -1.37 11.32 -14.36
N MET A 253 -1.62 10.99 -13.08
CA MET A 253 -0.56 10.57 -12.14
C MET A 253 -0.34 9.04 -12.10
N GLY A 254 -1.18 8.26 -12.79
CA GLY A 254 -1.13 6.81 -12.82
C GLY A 254 -1.57 6.17 -11.50
N CYS A 255 -1.38 4.86 -11.38
CA CYS A 255 -1.83 4.09 -10.22
C CYS A 255 -1.15 4.49 -8.90
N SER A 256 -0.05 5.24 -8.92
CA SER A 256 0.57 5.80 -7.72
C SER A 256 -0.10 7.07 -7.19
N ALA A 257 -1.15 7.57 -7.85
CA ALA A 257 -1.85 8.80 -7.49
C ALA A 257 -2.40 8.79 -6.06
N GLY A 258 -2.85 7.63 -5.58
CA GLY A 258 -3.32 7.47 -4.19
C GLY A 258 -2.24 7.82 -3.18
N VAL A 259 -1.02 7.30 -3.35
CA VAL A 259 0.14 7.61 -2.49
C VAL A 259 0.59 9.07 -2.64
N ILE A 260 0.55 9.62 -3.86
CA ILE A 260 0.85 11.03 -4.11
C ILE A 260 -0.17 11.93 -3.39
N SER A 261 -1.44 11.54 -3.39
CA SER A 261 -2.51 12.27 -2.69
C SER A 261 -2.31 12.28 -1.17
N ILE A 262 -1.83 11.17 -0.59
CA ILE A 262 -1.47 11.11 0.83
C ILE A 262 -0.31 12.06 1.15
N ASP A 263 0.73 12.09 0.31
CA ASP A 263 1.86 13.02 0.49
C ASP A 263 1.42 14.48 0.37
N LEU A 264 0.57 14.82 -0.61
CA LEU A 264 -0.01 16.15 -0.76
C LEU A 264 -0.87 16.53 0.47
N ALA A 265 -1.73 15.62 0.93
CA ALA A 265 -2.53 15.83 2.13
C ALA A 265 -1.66 16.08 3.36
N LYS A 266 -0.57 15.29 3.53
CA LYS A 266 0.42 15.51 4.59
C LYS A 266 0.98 16.92 4.54
N GLN A 267 1.42 17.40 3.37
CA GLN A 267 2.00 18.73 3.21
C GLN A 267 0.99 19.83 3.53
N LEU A 268 -0.24 19.71 3.03
CA LEU A 268 -1.30 20.68 3.30
C LEU A 268 -1.69 20.71 4.79
N LEU A 269 -1.68 19.56 5.46
CA LEU A 269 -1.92 19.45 6.90
C LEU A 269 -0.77 20.04 7.74
N GLN A 270 0.46 20.22 7.21
CA GLN A 270 1.50 21.01 7.90
C GLN A 270 1.13 22.50 7.97
N VAL A 271 0.51 23.02 6.92
CA VAL A 271 0.12 24.44 6.85
C VAL A 271 -1.20 24.69 7.57
N GLN A 272 -2.19 23.82 7.38
CA GLN A 272 -3.53 23.96 7.96
C GLN A 272 -3.66 23.17 9.26
N SER A 273 -3.69 23.85 10.40
CA SER A 273 -3.86 23.22 11.71
C SER A 273 -5.30 22.75 11.96
N ASN A 274 -5.45 21.76 12.84
CA ASN A 274 -6.74 21.25 13.32
C ASN A 274 -7.75 20.93 12.22
N SER A 275 -7.29 20.28 11.15
CA SER A 275 -8.09 20.05 9.95
C SER A 275 -8.19 18.55 9.60
N TYR A 276 -9.27 18.23 8.89
CA TYR A 276 -9.40 16.94 8.20
C TYR A 276 -9.05 17.11 6.72
N ALA A 277 -8.37 16.12 6.17
CA ALA A 277 -8.16 15.95 4.74
C ALA A 277 -8.86 14.66 4.29
N LEU A 278 -9.78 14.80 3.34
CA LEU A 278 -10.42 13.69 2.65
C LEU A 278 -9.67 13.45 1.35
N VAL A 279 -9.17 12.24 1.19
CA VAL A 279 -8.56 11.76 -0.06
C VAL A 279 -9.52 10.74 -0.68
N VAL A 280 -9.82 10.88 -1.96
CA VAL A 280 -10.65 9.94 -2.71
C VAL A 280 -9.89 9.46 -3.92
N SER A 281 -9.69 8.15 -4.01
CA SER A 281 -8.94 7.48 -5.08
C SER A 281 -9.89 6.63 -5.91
N ILE A 282 -10.02 6.95 -7.19
CA ILE A 282 -10.81 6.18 -8.16
C ILE A 282 -10.07 6.06 -9.49
N GLU A 283 -10.55 5.17 -10.34
CA GLU A 283 -10.28 5.20 -11.77
C GLU A 283 -11.60 4.91 -12.52
N ASN A 284 -11.77 5.52 -13.67
CA ASN A 284 -12.97 5.32 -14.50
C ASN A 284 -12.69 4.26 -15.57
N ILE A 285 -13.50 3.24 -15.61
CA ILE A 285 -13.39 2.15 -16.58
C ILE A 285 -14.19 2.45 -17.83
N THR A 286 -15.37 3.02 -17.70
CA THR A 286 -16.34 3.22 -18.80
C THR A 286 -15.73 3.92 -20.02
N LEU A 287 -15.14 5.11 -19.86
CA LEU A 287 -14.54 5.84 -21.00
C LEU A 287 -13.15 5.35 -21.39
N ASN A 288 -12.51 4.57 -20.55
CA ASN A 288 -11.13 4.12 -20.76
C ASN A 288 -11.05 2.67 -21.26
N TRP A 289 -12.19 2.02 -21.47
CA TRP A 289 -12.23 0.71 -22.09
C TRP A 289 -11.89 0.80 -23.57
N TYR A 290 -10.88 0.08 -23.99
CA TYR A 290 -10.34 0.16 -25.34
C TYR A 290 -11.01 -0.86 -26.28
N PHE A 291 -11.72 -0.38 -27.30
CA PHE A 291 -12.37 -1.20 -28.34
C PHE A 291 -11.57 -1.23 -29.66
N GLY A 292 -10.24 -1.15 -29.56
CA GLY A 292 -9.34 -1.28 -30.71
C GLY A 292 -8.60 -2.60 -30.74
N ASN A 293 -7.59 -2.71 -31.62
CA ASN A 293 -6.87 -3.94 -31.87
C ASN A 293 -5.36 -3.87 -31.64
N ASP A 294 -4.85 -2.83 -30.98
CA ASP A 294 -3.45 -2.76 -30.53
C ASP A 294 -3.28 -3.63 -29.26
N ARG A 295 -2.47 -4.69 -29.35
CA ARG A 295 -2.25 -5.64 -28.26
C ARG A 295 -1.65 -4.99 -27.00
N SER A 296 -0.84 -3.93 -27.16
CA SER A 296 -0.27 -3.22 -26.01
C SER A 296 -1.33 -2.50 -25.18
N MET A 297 -2.47 -2.12 -25.79
CA MET A 297 -3.59 -1.45 -25.14
C MET A 297 -4.66 -2.43 -24.62
N LEU A 298 -4.79 -3.62 -25.24
CA LEU A 298 -5.74 -4.64 -24.82
C LEU A 298 -5.44 -5.23 -23.44
N ILE A 299 -4.18 -5.17 -23.00
CA ILE A 299 -3.77 -5.66 -21.68
C ILE A 299 -4.50 -4.91 -20.56
N SER A 300 -4.73 -3.61 -20.73
CA SER A 300 -5.45 -2.79 -19.75
C SER A 300 -6.88 -3.30 -19.52
N ASN A 301 -7.62 -3.64 -20.56
CA ASN A 301 -8.98 -4.19 -20.43
C ASN A 301 -8.98 -5.50 -19.60
N CYS A 302 -7.95 -6.34 -19.78
CA CYS A 302 -7.85 -7.61 -19.08
C CYS A 302 -7.57 -7.48 -17.58
N LEU A 303 -6.97 -6.36 -17.14
CA LEU A 303 -6.48 -6.18 -15.76
C LEU A 303 -7.28 -5.18 -14.93
N PHE A 304 -7.67 -4.04 -15.53
CA PHE A 304 -8.36 -2.97 -14.80
C PHE A 304 -9.79 -3.35 -14.45
N ARG A 305 -10.19 -2.97 -13.24
CA ARG A 305 -11.51 -3.27 -12.68
C ARG A 305 -12.05 -2.07 -11.91
N MET A 306 -13.37 -2.02 -11.77
CA MET A 306 -14.09 -0.98 -11.05
C MET A 306 -13.81 -1.05 -9.55
N GLY A 307 -13.48 0.08 -8.93
CA GLY A 307 -13.26 0.20 -7.50
C GLY A 307 -12.75 1.57 -7.11
N GLY A 308 -12.83 1.88 -5.82
CA GLY A 308 -12.37 3.14 -5.27
C GLY A 308 -12.23 3.10 -3.75
N ALA A 309 -11.56 4.12 -3.21
CA ALA A 309 -11.37 4.25 -1.78
C ALA A 309 -11.45 5.71 -1.34
N ALA A 310 -12.01 5.92 -0.15
CA ALA A 310 -12.02 7.19 0.54
C ALA A 310 -11.21 7.07 1.84
N ILE A 311 -10.35 8.06 2.12
CA ILE A 311 -9.39 8.04 3.21
C ILE A 311 -9.49 9.36 3.98
N LEU A 312 -9.63 9.26 5.32
CA LEU A 312 -9.71 10.43 6.18
C LEU A 312 -8.43 10.60 6.99
N LEU A 313 -7.73 11.69 6.73
CA LEU A 313 -6.55 12.09 7.47
C LEU A 313 -6.86 13.25 8.41
N SER A 314 -6.14 13.31 9.53
CA SER A 314 -6.25 14.37 10.53
C SER A 314 -4.89 14.76 11.09
N ASN A 315 -4.71 16.07 11.38
CA ASN A 315 -3.58 16.55 12.19
C ASN A 315 -4.03 17.02 13.58
N ARG A 316 -5.26 16.71 13.99
CA ARG A 316 -5.80 17.06 15.30
C ARG A 316 -5.20 16.14 16.37
N PRO A 317 -4.59 16.66 17.43
CA PRO A 317 -4.04 15.82 18.50
C PRO A 317 -5.10 14.94 19.20
N SER A 318 -6.34 15.43 19.30
CA SER A 318 -7.48 14.70 19.87
C SER A 318 -7.81 13.42 19.11
N ASP A 319 -7.58 13.40 17.79
CA ASP A 319 -7.91 12.27 16.94
C ASP A 319 -6.92 11.11 17.05
N ARG A 320 -5.77 11.30 17.71
CA ARG A 320 -4.76 10.24 17.88
C ARG A 320 -5.34 8.96 18.48
N ARG A 321 -6.27 9.07 19.44
CA ARG A 321 -6.81 7.90 20.17
C ARG A 321 -7.81 7.11 19.32
N ARG A 322 -8.52 7.76 18.40
CA ARG A 322 -9.51 7.13 17.53
C ARG A 322 -8.98 6.76 16.15
N SER A 323 -7.77 7.22 15.82
CA SER A 323 -7.14 6.92 14.53
C SER A 323 -6.52 5.53 14.52
N LYS A 324 -6.64 4.85 13.39
CA LYS A 324 -6.06 3.52 13.17
C LYS A 324 -4.55 3.56 13.00
N TYR A 325 -4.04 4.53 12.23
CA TYR A 325 -2.63 4.61 11.90
C TYR A 325 -2.08 6.04 12.04
N GLN A 326 -0.77 6.12 12.20
CA GLN A 326 0.01 7.35 12.08
C GLN A 326 0.87 7.28 10.83
N LEU A 327 0.87 8.34 10.05
CA LEU A 327 1.78 8.50 8.92
C LEU A 327 3.20 8.75 9.44
N ILE A 328 4.14 7.92 9.01
CA ILE A 328 5.55 8.02 9.45
C ILE A 328 6.40 8.63 8.34
N HIS A 329 6.42 8.00 7.16
CA HIS A 329 7.23 8.46 6.03
C HIS A 329 6.42 8.43 4.73
N THR A 330 6.78 9.35 3.83
CA THR A 330 6.38 9.34 2.42
C THR A 330 7.64 9.51 1.58
N VAL A 331 7.82 8.67 0.56
CA VAL A 331 8.94 8.76 -0.38
C VAL A 331 8.39 8.77 -1.80
N ARG A 332 8.81 9.76 -2.58
CA ARG A 332 8.40 9.91 -3.99
C ARG A 332 9.60 9.69 -4.89
N THR A 333 9.40 8.93 -5.95
CA THR A 333 10.38 8.69 -7.02
C THR A 333 9.73 8.92 -8.36
N HIS A 334 10.34 9.75 -9.19
CA HIS A 334 9.86 10.08 -10.53
C HIS A 334 10.99 9.88 -11.55
N LYS A 335 10.73 9.10 -12.59
CA LYS A 335 11.71 8.72 -13.62
C LYS A 335 11.39 9.29 -15.01
N ALA A 336 10.46 10.22 -15.13
CA ALA A 336 10.02 10.77 -16.42
C ALA A 336 11.07 11.57 -17.18
N SER A 337 12.21 11.88 -16.55
CA SER A 337 13.35 12.51 -17.25
C SER A 337 14.04 11.57 -18.24
N ASP A 338 13.78 10.27 -18.16
CA ASP A 338 14.24 9.25 -19.07
C ASP A 338 13.10 8.88 -20.02
N ASP A 339 13.31 8.99 -21.33
CA ASP A 339 12.30 8.77 -22.37
C ASP A 339 11.71 7.37 -22.34
N LYS A 340 12.51 6.35 -22.04
CA LYS A 340 12.07 4.97 -21.89
C LYS A 340 11.08 4.83 -20.72
N SER A 341 11.39 5.45 -19.60
CA SER A 341 10.53 5.49 -18.43
C SER A 341 9.26 6.32 -18.68
N TYR A 342 9.38 7.44 -19.37
CA TYR A 342 8.26 8.30 -19.74
C TYR A 342 7.27 7.57 -20.66
N GLY A 343 7.75 6.93 -21.71
CA GLY A 343 6.92 6.22 -22.71
C GLY A 343 6.43 4.83 -22.29
N CYS A 344 6.82 4.34 -21.10
CA CYS A 344 6.58 2.97 -20.67
C CYS A 344 5.08 2.63 -20.46
N VAL A 345 4.29 3.59 -19.97
CA VAL A 345 2.83 3.53 -19.86
C VAL A 345 2.27 4.82 -20.44
N PHE A 346 1.67 4.74 -21.62
CA PHE A 346 1.35 5.93 -22.40
C PHE A 346 -0.05 5.87 -23.00
N GLN A 347 -0.85 6.90 -22.74
CA GLN A 347 -2.17 7.07 -23.38
C GLN A 347 -1.97 7.67 -24.80
N ARG A 348 -2.40 6.96 -25.81
CA ARG A 348 -2.27 7.38 -27.22
C ARG A 348 -3.38 6.81 -28.11
N GLU A 349 -3.48 7.30 -29.31
CA GLU A 349 -4.32 6.74 -30.35
C GLU A 349 -3.64 5.55 -31.04
N ASP A 350 -4.43 4.57 -31.44
CA ASP A 350 -4.01 3.50 -32.36
C ASP A 350 -4.09 3.97 -33.84
N GLU A 351 -3.77 3.09 -34.77
CA GLU A 351 -3.84 3.36 -36.21
C GLU A 351 -5.25 3.75 -36.69
N LYS A 352 -6.30 3.33 -35.96
CA LYS A 352 -7.70 3.66 -36.21
C LYS A 352 -8.20 4.85 -35.41
N LYS A 353 -7.28 5.62 -34.78
CA LYS A 353 -7.57 6.77 -33.92
C LYS A 353 -8.40 6.44 -32.67
N LYS A 354 -8.36 5.20 -32.21
CA LYS A 354 -8.98 4.81 -30.94
C LYS A 354 -7.98 5.02 -29.80
N ILE A 355 -8.41 5.72 -28.76
CA ILE A 355 -7.58 6.04 -27.61
C ILE A 355 -7.48 4.83 -26.69
N GLY A 356 -6.27 4.48 -26.27
CA GLY A 356 -6.01 3.43 -25.30
C GLY A 356 -4.75 3.70 -24.51
N VAL A 357 -4.51 2.91 -23.46
CA VAL A 357 -3.28 2.96 -22.66
C VAL A 357 -2.34 1.85 -23.11
N SER A 358 -1.27 2.25 -23.78
CA SER A 358 -0.23 1.35 -24.25
C SER A 358 0.75 1.00 -23.13
N LEU A 359 1.01 -0.28 -22.93
CA LEU A 359 1.99 -0.81 -21.99
C LEU A 359 3.22 -1.33 -22.75
N SER A 360 4.39 -0.74 -22.48
CA SER A 360 5.65 -1.16 -23.12
C SER A 360 6.14 -2.50 -22.57
N LYS A 361 6.88 -3.23 -23.38
CA LYS A 361 7.61 -4.44 -22.98
C LYS A 361 8.68 -4.15 -21.90
N ASP A 362 9.16 -2.92 -21.84
CA ASP A 362 10.16 -2.46 -20.89
C ASP A 362 9.60 -2.19 -19.48
N LEU A 363 8.29 -2.28 -19.31
CA LEU A 363 7.59 -1.95 -18.07
C LEU A 363 8.24 -2.57 -16.82
N MET A 364 8.61 -3.85 -16.90
CA MET A 364 9.20 -4.57 -15.76
C MET A 364 10.61 -4.04 -15.41
N VAL A 365 11.42 -3.75 -16.41
CA VAL A 365 12.77 -3.19 -16.21
C VAL A 365 12.69 -1.81 -15.58
N VAL A 366 11.82 -0.95 -16.13
CA VAL A 366 11.60 0.42 -15.64
C VAL A 366 11.06 0.41 -14.21
N ALA A 367 10.11 -0.49 -13.92
CA ALA A 367 9.56 -0.66 -12.57
C ALA A 367 10.64 -1.09 -11.57
N GLY A 368 11.52 -2.02 -11.96
CA GLY A 368 12.66 -2.46 -11.13
C GLY A 368 13.64 -1.32 -10.83
N GLU A 369 13.96 -0.48 -11.80
CA GLU A 369 14.84 0.68 -11.61
C GLU A 369 14.19 1.76 -10.72
N ALA A 370 12.91 2.00 -10.91
CA ALA A 370 12.16 2.94 -10.08
C ALA A 370 12.04 2.44 -8.62
N LEU A 371 11.78 1.14 -8.43
CA LEU A 371 11.80 0.48 -7.13
C LEU A 371 13.15 0.65 -6.44
N LYS A 372 14.23 0.32 -7.13
CA LYS A 372 15.59 0.45 -6.60
C LYS A 372 15.88 1.88 -6.13
N THR A 373 15.47 2.89 -6.89
CA THR A 373 15.66 4.29 -6.49
C THR A 373 14.82 4.63 -5.26
N ASN A 374 13.57 4.17 -5.20
CA ASN A 374 12.67 4.41 -4.09
C ASN A 374 13.18 3.77 -2.79
N ILE A 375 13.57 2.49 -2.81
CA ILE A 375 14.07 1.79 -1.62
C ILE A 375 15.43 2.33 -1.16
N THR A 376 16.25 2.88 -2.05
CA THR A 376 17.51 3.54 -1.68
C THR A 376 17.26 4.79 -0.85
N THR A 377 16.18 5.52 -1.14
CA THR A 377 15.75 6.70 -0.37
C THR A 377 15.02 6.31 0.91
N LEU A 378 14.17 5.27 0.84
CA LEU A 378 13.38 4.81 1.98
C LEU A 378 14.23 4.08 3.04
N GLY A 379 15.20 3.29 2.60
CA GLY A 379 16.01 2.43 3.47
C GLY A 379 16.60 3.13 4.68
N PRO A 380 17.31 4.25 4.53
CA PRO A 380 17.88 4.99 5.66
C PRO A 380 16.85 5.50 6.67
N LEU A 381 15.59 5.66 6.26
CA LEU A 381 14.51 6.18 7.10
C LEU A 381 13.85 5.08 7.96
N VAL A 382 13.91 3.83 7.53
CA VAL A 382 13.09 2.75 8.11
C VAL A 382 13.87 1.53 8.55
N LEU A 383 15.00 1.25 7.88
CA LEU A 383 15.81 0.08 8.19
C LEU A 383 16.54 0.26 9.53
N PRO A 384 16.72 -0.84 10.27
CA PRO A 384 17.57 -0.83 11.45
C PRO A 384 19.02 -0.45 11.11
N MET A 385 19.70 0.14 12.05
CA MET A 385 21.11 0.56 11.89
C MET A 385 22.02 -0.60 11.45
N SER A 386 21.74 -1.83 11.89
CA SER A 386 22.47 -3.02 11.47
C SER A 386 22.42 -3.26 9.96
N GLU A 387 21.24 -3.14 9.34
CA GLU A 387 21.05 -3.30 7.90
C GLU A 387 21.69 -2.14 7.12
N GLN A 388 21.57 -0.92 7.66
CA GLN A 388 22.21 0.26 7.05
C GLN A 388 23.73 0.14 7.06
N LEU A 389 24.32 -0.29 8.18
CA LEU A 389 25.75 -0.49 8.31
C LEU A 389 26.26 -1.60 7.36
N LEU A 390 25.52 -2.70 7.27
CA LEU A 390 25.86 -3.81 6.36
C LEU A 390 25.78 -3.40 4.89
N PHE A 391 24.76 -2.63 4.52
CA PHE A 391 24.64 -2.05 3.19
C PHE A 391 25.79 -1.08 2.89
N PHE A 392 26.13 -0.21 3.85
CA PHE A 392 27.22 0.75 3.70
C PHE A 392 28.57 0.05 3.53
N THR A 393 28.91 -0.89 4.44
CA THR A 393 30.19 -1.61 4.38
C THR A 393 30.36 -2.42 3.11
N THR A 394 29.31 -3.12 2.66
CA THR A 394 29.36 -3.85 1.38
C THR A 394 29.47 -2.92 0.18
N THR A 395 28.84 -1.74 0.23
CA THR A 395 28.94 -0.74 -0.84
C THR A 395 30.35 -0.15 -0.90
N VAL A 396 30.95 0.18 0.25
CA VAL A 396 32.34 0.65 0.34
C VAL A 396 33.31 -0.43 -0.15
N ALA A 397 33.17 -1.67 0.32
CA ALA A 397 34.00 -2.79 -0.12
C ALA A 397 33.99 -2.97 -1.64
N ARG A 398 32.83 -2.79 -2.28
CA ARG A 398 32.70 -2.89 -3.73
C ARG A 398 33.21 -1.68 -4.50
N LYS A 399 32.88 -0.45 -4.05
CA LYS A 399 33.19 0.77 -4.79
C LYS A 399 34.61 1.26 -4.52
N VAL A 400 35.08 1.20 -3.29
CA VAL A 400 36.42 1.69 -2.89
C VAL A 400 37.46 0.59 -3.05
N PHE A 401 37.20 -0.59 -2.47
CA PHE A 401 38.18 -1.70 -2.51
C PHE A 401 38.03 -2.60 -3.74
N LYS A 402 37.07 -2.29 -4.66
CA LYS A 402 36.81 -3.04 -5.91
C LYS A 402 36.64 -4.55 -5.71
N MET A 403 36.19 -4.97 -4.51
CA MET A 403 35.97 -6.38 -4.19
C MET A 403 34.79 -6.95 -4.99
N LYS A 404 34.96 -8.16 -5.55
CA LYS A 404 33.90 -8.87 -6.30
C LYS A 404 32.85 -9.51 -5.34
N ILE A 405 32.17 -8.70 -4.53
CA ILE A 405 31.11 -9.13 -3.62
C ILE A 405 29.75 -8.86 -4.28
N ARG A 406 28.78 -9.77 -4.11
CA ARG A 406 27.40 -9.52 -4.56
C ARG A 406 26.81 -8.28 -3.87
N PRO A 407 26.01 -7.46 -4.58
CA PRO A 407 25.32 -6.34 -3.93
C PRO A 407 24.47 -6.86 -2.78
N TYR A 408 24.60 -6.22 -1.63
CA TYR A 408 23.71 -6.52 -0.51
C TYR A 408 22.34 -5.85 -0.73
N ILE A 409 21.28 -6.63 -0.64
CA ILE A 409 19.90 -6.14 -0.65
C ILE A 409 19.44 -6.18 0.81
N PRO A 410 19.13 -5.01 1.43
CA PRO A 410 18.66 -4.98 2.81
C PRO A 410 17.34 -5.75 3.00
N ASP A 411 17.21 -6.41 4.13
CA ASP A 411 16.00 -7.14 4.46
C ASP A 411 14.90 -6.21 5.00
N PHE A 412 14.00 -5.78 4.11
CA PHE A 412 12.88 -4.91 4.47
C PHE A 412 11.84 -5.57 5.39
N LYS A 413 11.84 -6.90 5.52
CA LYS A 413 11.00 -7.63 6.50
C LYS A 413 11.39 -7.33 7.96
N LEU A 414 12.58 -6.78 8.19
CA LEU A 414 12.99 -6.25 9.49
C LEU A 414 12.46 -4.85 9.77
N ALA A 415 12.02 -4.15 8.74
CA ALA A 415 11.47 -2.81 8.85
C ALA A 415 9.95 -2.79 8.88
N PHE A 416 9.29 -3.79 8.29
CA PHE A 416 7.84 -3.80 8.11
C PHE A 416 7.25 -5.17 8.42
N GLU A 417 6.15 -5.15 9.15
CA GLU A 417 5.34 -6.32 9.44
C GLU A 417 4.37 -6.61 8.28
N HIS A 418 3.87 -5.56 7.59
CA HIS A 418 2.87 -5.70 6.52
C HIS A 418 3.28 -4.95 5.25
N PHE A 419 2.95 -5.55 4.12
CA PHE A 419 3.24 -5.03 2.79
C PHE A 419 1.93 -4.91 2.01
N CYS A 420 1.71 -3.74 1.41
CA CYS A 420 0.64 -3.50 0.44
C CYS A 420 1.32 -3.06 -0.86
N ILE A 421 1.38 -3.95 -1.83
CA ILE A 421 2.08 -3.75 -3.10
C ILE A 421 1.04 -3.64 -4.20
N HIS A 422 1.01 -2.49 -4.86
CA HIS A 422 0.01 -2.20 -5.88
C HIS A 422 -0.29 -3.41 -6.79
N ALA A 423 -1.53 -3.87 -6.77
CA ALA A 423 -2.05 -5.00 -7.52
C ALA A 423 -2.18 -4.68 -9.03
N GLY A 424 -1.09 -4.22 -9.63
CA GLY A 424 -1.04 -3.80 -11.03
C GLY A 424 -1.17 -4.95 -12.03
N GLY A 425 -0.87 -6.18 -11.59
CA GLY A 425 -0.93 -7.40 -12.35
C GLY A 425 0.01 -8.45 -11.76
N ARG A 426 -0.24 -9.73 -12.06
CA ARG A 426 0.52 -10.85 -11.49
C ARG A 426 2.04 -10.73 -11.71
N ALA A 427 2.45 -10.41 -12.93
CA ALA A 427 3.88 -10.33 -13.26
C ALA A 427 4.61 -9.26 -12.42
N VAL A 428 3.95 -8.14 -12.11
CA VAL A 428 4.50 -7.08 -11.25
C VAL A 428 4.69 -7.60 -9.84
N LEU A 429 3.70 -8.30 -9.30
CA LEU A 429 3.76 -8.87 -7.95
C LEU A 429 4.86 -9.94 -7.85
N ASP A 430 4.98 -10.83 -8.84
CA ASP A 430 6.01 -11.87 -8.88
C ASP A 430 7.44 -11.28 -8.92
N GLU A 431 7.65 -10.20 -9.68
CA GLU A 431 8.94 -9.54 -9.76
C GLU A 431 9.33 -8.82 -8.46
N ILE A 432 8.36 -8.19 -7.79
CA ILE A 432 8.61 -7.52 -6.50
C ILE A 432 8.88 -8.54 -5.40
N GLU A 433 8.12 -9.64 -5.36
CA GLU A 433 8.35 -10.75 -4.44
C GLU A 433 9.78 -11.26 -4.54
N LYS A 434 10.25 -11.50 -5.78
CA LYS A 434 11.61 -11.94 -6.06
C LYS A 434 12.67 -10.91 -5.66
N ASN A 435 12.45 -9.63 -6.00
CA ASN A 435 13.42 -8.56 -5.75
C ASN A 435 13.55 -8.19 -4.28
N LEU A 436 12.50 -8.32 -3.49
CA LEU A 436 12.49 -8.02 -2.05
C LEU A 436 12.55 -9.28 -1.18
N GLU A 437 12.65 -10.46 -1.79
CA GLU A 437 12.68 -11.78 -1.12
C GLU A 437 11.52 -11.93 -0.12
N LEU A 438 10.31 -11.50 -0.54
CA LEU A 438 9.11 -11.57 0.28
C LEU A 438 8.58 -13.01 0.32
N THR A 439 7.85 -13.34 1.37
CA THR A 439 7.20 -14.65 1.50
C THR A 439 5.75 -14.57 1.05
N ASP A 440 5.12 -15.73 0.81
CA ASP A 440 3.70 -15.83 0.47
C ASP A 440 2.82 -15.04 1.45
N TRP A 441 3.14 -15.06 2.74
CA TRP A 441 2.41 -14.33 3.77
C TRP A 441 2.46 -12.81 3.56
N HIS A 442 3.59 -12.26 3.11
CA HIS A 442 3.74 -10.83 2.80
C HIS A 442 3.02 -10.45 1.51
N MET A 443 3.01 -11.37 0.53
CA MET A 443 2.40 -11.14 -0.79
C MET A 443 0.89 -11.38 -0.81
N GLU A 444 0.37 -12.13 0.15
CA GLU A 444 -1.03 -12.58 0.20
C GLU A 444 -2.03 -11.42 0.08
N PRO A 445 -1.92 -10.28 0.82
CA PRO A 445 -2.87 -9.18 0.68
C PRO A 445 -2.96 -8.65 -0.75
N SER A 446 -1.82 -8.48 -1.42
CA SER A 446 -1.76 -7.96 -2.80
C SER A 446 -2.27 -8.97 -3.82
N ARG A 447 -1.92 -10.26 -3.65
CA ARG A 447 -2.38 -11.34 -4.55
C ARG A 447 -3.88 -11.58 -4.41
N MET A 448 -4.41 -11.56 -3.20
CA MET A 448 -5.85 -11.74 -2.95
C MET A 448 -6.64 -10.52 -3.44
N THR A 449 -6.11 -9.32 -3.30
CA THR A 449 -6.72 -8.10 -3.86
C THR A 449 -6.78 -8.15 -5.38
N LEU A 450 -5.68 -8.54 -6.05
CA LEU A 450 -5.69 -8.75 -7.49
C LEU A 450 -6.71 -9.82 -7.90
N TYR A 451 -6.79 -10.92 -7.16
CA TYR A 451 -7.73 -12.00 -7.44
C TYR A 451 -9.19 -11.56 -7.32
N ARG A 452 -9.54 -10.86 -6.22
CA ARG A 452 -10.94 -10.55 -5.89
C ARG A 452 -11.46 -9.27 -6.52
N PHE A 453 -10.62 -8.23 -6.59
CA PHE A 453 -11.00 -6.91 -7.07
C PHE A 453 -10.32 -6.50 -8.37
N GLY A 454 -9.30 -7.25 -8.82
CA GLY A 454 -8.49 -6.88 -9.98
C GLY A 454 -7.62 -5.65 -9.73
N ASN A 455 -7.18 -5.00 -10.81
CA ASN A 455 -6.43 -3.75 -10.72
C ASN A 455 -7.41 -2.57 -10.63
N THR A 456 -7.67 -2.07 -9.44
CA THR A 456 -8.48 -0.87 -9.19
C THR A 456 -7.65 0.42 -9.20
N SER A 457 -6.50 0.42 -9.89
CA SER A 457 -5.59 1.55 -10.01
C SER A 457 -5.09 2.05 -8.64
N SER A 458 -5.21 3.33 -8.38
CA SER A 458 -4.68 4.00 -7.18
C SER A 458 -5.35 3.60 -5.86
N SER A 459 -6.51 2.95 -5.91
CA SER A 459 -7.24 2.50 -4.73
C SER A 459 -6.85 1.10 -4.25
N SER A 460 -6.14 0.28 -5.05
CA SER A 460 -5.83 -1.12 -4.75
C SER A 460 -5.14 -1.32 -3.40
N LEU A 461 -4.20 -0.43 -3.03
CA LEU A 461 -3.47 -0.50 -1.76
C LEU A 461 -4.37 -0.45 -0.52
N TRP A 462 -5.55 0.17 -0.64
CA TRP A 462 -6.51 0.27 0.45
C TRP A 462 -7.32 -1.02 0.62
N TYR A 463 -7.62 -1.71 -0.48
CA TYR A 463 -8.21 -3.06 -0.42
C TYR A 463 -7.24 -4.07 0.20
N GLU A 464 -5.93 -3.92 -0.05
CA GLU A 464 -4.88 -4.75 0.55
C GLU A 464 -4.74 -4.50 2.06
N LEU A 465 -4.81 -3.23 2.48
CA LEU A 465 -4.81 -2.88 3.88
C LEU A 465 -6.09 -3.40 4.57
N ALA A 466 -7.26 -3.24 3.92
CA ALA A 466 -8.53 -3.77 4.37
C ALA A 466 -8.51 -5.30 4.52
N TYR A 467 -7.84 -6.01 3.60
CA TYR A 467 -7.61 -7.45 3.70
C TYR A 467 -6.81 -7.81 4.96
N SER A 468 -5.72 -7.10 5.19
CA SER A 468 -4.86 -7.34 6.37
C SER A 468 -5.61 -7.05 7.68
N GLU A 469 -6.48 -6.03 7.70
CA GLU A 469 -7.38 -5.76 8.82
C GLU A 469 -8.40 -6.89 9.02
N ALA A 470 -9.07 -7.33 7.97
CA ALA A 470 -10.07 -8.40 8.01
C ALA A 470 -9.46 -9.75 8.48
N LYS A 471 -8.21 -10.02 8.11
CA LYS A 471 -7.43 -11.19 8.55
C LYS A 471 -6.87 -11.07 9.97
N ARG A 472 -7.22 -10.04 10.73
CA ARG A 472 -6.71 -9.78 12.11
C ARG A 472 -5.18 -9.72 12.18
N ARG A 473 -4.51 -9.29 11.11
CA ARG A 473 -3.04 -9.24 11.06
C ARG A 473 -2.49 -7.99 11.74
N ILE A 474 -3.23 -6.88 11.72
CA ILE A 474 -2.75 -5.57 12.18
C ILE A 474 -2.79 -5.49 13.70
N ARG A 475 -1.63 -5.31 14.31
CA ARG A 475 -1.44 -5.11 15.75
C ARG A 475 -0.91 -3.70 16.04
N LYS A 476 -1.22 -3.19 17.21
CA LYS A 476 -0.69 -1.90 17.67
C LYS A 476 0.84 -1.90 17.65
N GLY A 477 1.40 -0.92 16.96
CA GLY A 477 2.85 -0.77 16.80
C GLY A 477 3.38 -1.24 15.47
N ASP A 478 2.67 -2.14 14.77
CA ASP A 478 3.06 -2.67 13.47
C ASP A 478 3.25 -1.56 12.44
N ARG A 479 4.21 -1.76 11.55
CA ARG A 479 4.49 -0.87 10.44
C ARG A 479 4.02 -1.51 9.14
N THR A 480 3.26 -0.75 8.38
CA THR A 480 2.77 -1.15 7.06
C THR A 480 3.43 -0.31 5.99
N TRP A 481 3.97 -0.95 4.99
CA TRP A 481 4.52 -0.29 3.81
C TRP A 481 3.56 -0.45 2.63
N GLN A 482 3.05 0.69 2.15
CA GLN A 482 2.31 0.76 0.89
C GLN A 482 3.25 1.26 -0.20
N ILE A 483 3.37 0.50 -1.29
CA ILE A 483 4.18 0.85 -2.45
C ILE A 483 3.35 0.80 -3.73
N ALA A 484 3.39 1.90 -4.48
CA ALA A 484 2.63 2.05 -5.70
C ALA A 484 3.52 2.44 -6.87
N PHE A 485 3.19 1.88 -8.03
CA PHE A 485 3.79 2.23 -9.31
C PHE A 485 2.76 3.01 -10.15
N GLY A 486 3.25 3.87 -11.04
CA GLY A 486 2.36 4.66 -11.90
C GLY A 486 3.06 5.15 -13.15
N SER A 487 2.25 5.52 -14.15
CA SER A 487 2.75 6.09 -15.40
C SER A 487 3.68 7.27 -15.18
N GLY A 488 4.60 7.45 -16.11
CA GLY A 488 5.46 8.60 -16.11
C GLY A 488 6.98 8.41 -15.90
N PHE A 489 7.65 7.36 -15.43
CA PHE A 489 7.22 6.31 -14.54
C PHE A 489 7.47 6.72 -13.08
N LYS A 490 6.64 6.27 -12.15
CA LYS A 490 6.75 6.65 -10.73
C LYS A 490 6.75 5.41 -9.84
N CYS A 491 7.51 5.50 -8.73
CA CYS A 491 7.43 4.56 -7.62
C CYS A 491 7.33 5.37 -6.33
N ASN A 492 6.24 5.22 -5.60
CA ASN A 492 5.98 6.01 -4.40
C ASN A 492 5.66 5.10 -3.23
N SER A 493 6.17 5.46 -2.06
CA SER A 493 6.01 4.71 -0.81
C SER A 493 5.39 5.54 0.29
N VAL A 494 4.53 4.91 1.08
CA VAL A 494 3.99 5.43 2.33
C VAL A 494 4.21 4.41 3.43
N VAL A 495 4.64 4.87 4.57
CA VAL A 495 4.85 4.05 5.77
C VAL A 495 3.88 4.48 6.86
N TRP A 496 3.08 3.55 7.29
CA TRP A 496 2.13 3.70 8.38
C TRP A 496 2.59 2.95 9.63
N ARG A 497 2.23 3.47 10.79
CA ARG A 497 2.36 2.80 12.07
C ARG A 497 0.97 2.62 12.68
N ALA A 498 0.59 1.40 12.99
CA ALA A 498 -0.69 1.10 13.64
C ALA A 498 -0.73 1.67 15.07
N LEU A 499 -1.74 2.44 15.38
CA LEU A 499 -1.97 3.04 16.70
C LEU A 499 -2.81 2.14 17.59
N THR A 500 -3.60 1.27 16.97
CA THR A 500 -4.49 0.32 17.65
C THR A 500 -4.36 -1.06 17.02
N THR A 501 -4.69 -2.09 17.75
CA THR A 501 -4.96 -3.41 17.16
C THR A 501 -6.35 -3.37 16.56
N VAL A 502 -6.45 -3.68 15.26
CA VAL A 502 -7.74 -3.63 14.55
C VAL A 502 -8.56 -4.87 14.91
N ASP A 503 -9.79 -4.66 15.35
CA ASP A 503 -10.76 -5.71 15.62
C ASP A 503 -11.75 -5.83 14.45
N PRO A 504 -11.65 -6.87 13.61
CA PRO A 504 -12.50 -7.00 12.42
C PRO A 504 -14.00 -7.04 12.75
N ALA A 505 -14.39 -7.53 13.92
CA ALA A 505 -15.80 -7.61 14.30
C ALA A 505 -16.48 -6.23 14.37
N LYS A 506 -15.71 -5.17 14.53
CA LYS A 506 -16.18 -3.77 14.58
C LYS A 506 -16.01 -3.04 13.24
N GLU A 507 -15.43 -3.70 12.25
CA GLU A 507 -15.10 -3.09 10.97
C GLU A 507 -16.13 -3.42 9.89
N LYS A 508 -16.48 -2.40 9.12
CA LYS A 508 -17.17 -2.58 7.84
C LYS A 508 -16.15 -2.37 6.72
N ASN A 509 -15.74 -3.44 6.07
CA ASN A 509 -14.85 -3.36 4.91
C ASN A 509 -15.27 -4.38 3.84
N PRO A 510 -14.82 -4.26 2.59
CA PRO A 510 -15.34 -5.06 1.48
C PRO A 510 -15.07 -6.56 1.58
N TRP A 511 -14.19 -6.98 2.50
CA TRP A 511 -13.81 -8.38 2.70
C TRP A 511 -14.61 -9.13 3.76
N MET A 512 -15.35 -8.41 4.63
CA MET A 512 -15.90 -9.02 5.86
C MET A 512 -16.84 -10.20 5.59
N ASP A 513 -17.61 -10.14 4.52
CA ASP A 513 -18.59 -11.16 4.18
C ASP A 513 -17.93 -12.46 3.68
N GLU A 514 -16.72 -12.35 3.13
CA GLU A 514 -16.06 -13.43 2.38
C GLU A 514 -14.61 -13.72 2.84
N ILE A 515 -14.11 -13.03 3.88
CA ILE A 515 -12.70 -13.16 4.31
C ILE A 515 -12.33 -14.60 4.73
N HIS A 516 -13.30 -15.39 5.17
CA HIS A 516 -13.11 -16.78 5.57
C HIS A 516 -12.79 -17.71 4.39
N GLU A 517 -13.15 -17.33 3.16
CA GLU A 517 -12.83 -18.06 1.93
C GLU A 517 -11.37 -17.85 1.49
N PHE A 518 -10.69 -16.83 2.01
CA PHE A 518 -9.31 -16.48 1.63
C PHE A 518 -8.29 -16.96 2.69
N PRO A 519 -7.01 -17.23 2.29
CA PRO A 519 -6.48 -17.13 0.92
C PRO A 519 -6.93 -18.28 0.03
N VAL A 520 -7.11 -18.00 -1.26
CA VAL A 520 -7.33 -19.00 -2.28
C VAL A 520 -6.02 -19.31 -3.02
N LEU A 521 -5.86 -20.56 -3.46
CA LEU A 521 -4.75 -20.92 -4.33
C LEU A 521 -5.00 -20.32 -5.72
N VAL A 522 -4.12 -19.41 -6.16
CA VAL A 522 -4.21 -18.78 -7.49
C VAL A 522 -3.29 -19.53 -8.46
N PRO A 523 -3.84 -20.37 -9.37
CA PRO A 523 -3.03 -21.11 -10.34
C PRO A 523 -2.22 -20.21 -11.24
N LYS A 524 -1.09 -20.69 -11.78
CA LYS A 524 -0.27 -19.91 -12.74
C LYS A 524 -1.01 -19.60 -14.03
N ALA A 525 -1.88 -20.49 -14.45
CA ALA A 525 -2.81 -20.27 -15.56
C ALA A 525 -4.11 -21.03 -15.28
N VAL A 526 -5.23 -20.49 -15.74
CA VAL A 526 -6.57 -21.07 -15.61
C VAL A 526 -7.15 -21.17 -17.02
N SER A 527 -7.58 -22.35 -17.46
CA SER A 527 -8.26 -22.50 -18.75
C SER A 527 -9.65 -21.86 -18.68
N ILE A 528 -9.94 -21.00 -19.64
CA ILE A 528 -11.28 -20.45 -19.85
C ILE A 528 -11.96 -21.36 -20.88
N GLY A 529 -13.09 -21.97 -20.52
CA GLY A 529 -13.83 -22.84 -21.41
C GLY A 529 -14.09 -22.15 -22.75
N SER A 530 -13.88 -22.85 -23.85
CA SER A 530 -14.39 -22.40 -25.14
C SER A 530 -15.92 -22.52 -25.04
N THR A 531 -16.64 -21.42 -25.18
CA THR A 531 -18.04 -21.47 -25.56
C THR A 531 -18.09 -22.04 -26.98
N ALA A 532 -18.01 -23.38 -27.06
CA ALA A 532 -18.32 -24.05 -28.31
C ALA A 532 -19.83 -23.93 -28.52
N LYS A 533 -20.21 -23.08 -29.44
CA LYS A 533 -21.47 -23.21 -30.15
C LYS A 533 -21.22 -23.98 -31.43
#